data_dd658819dcf01cb4fabceba3b5e71d03
#
_entry.id   dd658819dcf01cb4fabceba3b5e71d03
#
_cell.length_a   1.000
_cell.length_b   1.000
_cell.length_c   1.000
_cell.angle_alpha   90.00
_cell.angle_beta   90.00
_cell.angle_gamma   90.00
#
_symmetry.space_group_name_H-M   'P 1'
#
loop_
_entity.id
_entity.type
_entity.pdbx_description
1 polymer ?
#
loop_
_entity_poly.entity_id
_entity_poly.type
_entity_poly.pdbx_seq_one_letter_code
_entity_poly.pdbx_strand_id
1 'polypeptide(L)'
;EAEERNALPRLRRGELDLVLIERDEHTLPAAPRGMVDIPLLDESWLVVVPAEQAAPSTLADLARATWIDLAPGTAGAFALDRLERQLGVPLTTRHVAYDYDVVLAMVSQGLGCALLPELAVYSGLVPDELSVVRLPGLGVRQLVVRHRSTRTEPGPATRAVLEALLAQAQGIELG
;
A
#
# COMPACT_ATOMS: atom_id res chain seq x y z
N GLU A 1 2.63 14.58 4.03
CA GLU A 1 2.07 13.59 3.11
C GLU A 1 1.38 14.31 1.94
N ALA A 2 1.53 13.83 0.74
CA ALA A 2 0.90 14.40 -0.44
C ALA A 2 0.59 13.27 -1.43
N GLU A 3 -0.56 13.33 -2.07
CA GLU A 3 -0.89 12.39 -3.15
C GLU A 3 0.16 12.44 -4.26
N GLU A 4 0.43 11.31 -4.91
CA GLU A 4 1.44 11.19 -5.97
C GLU A 4 1.25 12.26 -7.06
N ARG A 5 0.00 12.51 -7.47
CA ARG A 5 -0.32 13.55 -8.46
C ARG A 5 0.14 14.96 -8.08
N ASN A 6 0.24 15.26 -6.79
CA ASN A 6 0.70 16.55 -6.26
C ASN A 6 2.21 16.55 -6.02
N ALA A 7 2.79 15.41 -5.64
CA ALA A 7 4.21 15.27 -5.34
C ALA A 7 5.09 15.26 -6.61
N LEU A 8 4.67 14.58 -7.68
CA LEU A 8 5.45 14.47 -8.91
C LEU A 8 5.75 15.80 -9.60
N PRO A 9 4.82 16.76 -9.76
CA PRO A 9 5.16 18.08 -10.29
C PRO A 9 6.18 18.83 -9.43
N ARG A 10 6.11 18.70 -8.12
CA ARG A 10 7.05 19.32 -7.17
C ARG A 10 8.44 18.70 -7.28
N LEU A 11 8.52 17.36 -7.40
CA LEU A 11 9.76 16.65 -7.65
C LEU A 11 10.40 17.13 -8.97
N ARG A 12 9.61 17.32 -10.05
CA ARG A 12 10.10 17.82 -11.33
C ARG A 12 10.67 19.23 -11.25
N ARG A 13 10.06 20.12 -10.46
CA ARG A 13 10.52 21.49 -10.27
C ARG A 13 11.67 21.64 -9.27
N GLY A 14 12.10 20.55 -8.64
CA GLY A 14 13.16 20.59 -7.64
C GLY A 14 12.73 21.12 -6.27
N GLU A 15 11.44 21.19 -6.02
CA GLU A 15 10.88 21.52 -4.70
C GLU A 15 10.95 20.34 -3.73
N LEU A 16 11.05 19.13 -4.26
CA LEU A 16 11.30 17.89 -3.55
C LEU A 16 12.50 17.20 -4.18
N ASP A 17 13.30 16.52 -3.38
CA ASP A 17 14.45 15.72 -3.84
C ASP A 17 14.09 14.26 -4.04
N LEU A 18 13.19 13.75 -3.20
CA LEU A 18 12.69 12.37 -3.17
C LEU A 18 11.18 12.34 -3.02
N VAL A 19 10.56 11.32 -3.57
CA VAL A 19 9.15 10.96 -3.32
C VAL A 19 9.09 9.47 -3.05
N LEU A 20 8.52 9.08 -1.91
CA LEU A 20 8.14 7.70 -1.63
C LEU A 20 6.79 7.45 -2.30
N ILE A 21 6.70 6.38 -3.07
CA ILE A 21 5.52 6.02 -3.85
C ILE A 21 5.11 4.60 -3.48
N GLU A 22 3.82 4.44 -3.22
CA GLU A 22 3.17 3.15 -3.00
C GLU A 22 2.48 2.70 -4.28
N ARG A 23 2.58 1.42 -4.61
CA ARG A 23 1.95 0.84 -5.80
C ARG A 23 1.43 -0.55 -5.55
N ASP A 24 0.31 -0.88 -6.16
CA ASP A 24 -0.08 -2.27 -6.35
C ASP A 24 0.72 -2.88 -7.50
N GLU A 25 1.09 -4.14 -7.43
CA GLU A 25 2.06 -4.81 -8.31
C GLU A 25 1.79 -4.66 -9.83
N HIS A 26 0.52 -4.48 -10.22
CA HIS A 26 0.13 -4.36 -11.62
C HIS A 26 -0.07 -2.91 -12.11
N THR A 27 0.24 -1.92 -11.28
CA THR A 27 -0.03 -0.49 -11.61
C THR A 27 1.22 0.30 -11.98
N LEU A 28 2.33 -0.33 -12.32
CA LEU A 28 3.62 0.33 -12.58
C LEU A 28 3.70 0.99 -13.97
N PRO A 29 3.46 2.30 -14.13
CA PRO A 29 4.07 3.01 -15.22
C PRO A 29 5.57 3.17 -14.97
N ALA A 30 6.39 3.03 -16.00
CA ALA A 30 7.81 3.30 -15.92
C ALA A 30 8.08 4.73 -15.39
N ALA A 31 9.21 4.91 -14.71
CA ALA A 31 9.61 6.24 -14.27
C ALA A 31 9.63 7.23 -15.44
N PRO A 32 9.08 8.44 -15.28
CA PRO A 32 9.11 9.45 -16.33
C PRO A 32 10.55 9.79 -16.72
N ARG A 33 10.74 10.28 -17.95
CA ARG A 33 12.06 10.70 -18.43
C ARG A 33 12.74 11.68 -17.45
N GLY A 34 14.01 11.42 -17.14
CA GLY A 34 14.78 12.20 -16.18
C GLY A 34 14.50 11.88 -14.71
N MET A 35 13.80 10.79 -14.45
CA MET A 35 13.56 10.25 -13.11
C MET A 35 13.98 8.77 -13.05
N VAL A 36 14.28 8.31 -11.86
CA VAL A 36 14.60 6.91 -11.55
C VAL A 36 13.76 6.46 -10.37
N ASP A 37 13.23 5.25 -10.45
CA ASP A 37 12.58 4.55 -9.35
C ASP A 37 13.57 3.53 -8.78
N ILE A 38 13.75 3.59 -7.46
CA ILE A 38 14.56 2.64 -6.70
C ILE A 38 13.57 1.82 -5.85
N PRO A 39 13.47 0.50 -6.07
CA PRO A 39 12.67 -0.36 -5.21
C PRO A 39 13.21 -0.31 -3.78
N LEU A 40 12.32 -0.16 -2.80
CA LEU A 40 12.64 -0.22 -1.39
C LEU A 40 12.19 -1.55 -0.77
N LEU A 41 10.92 -1.88 -0.96
CA LEU A 41 10.27 -3.00 -0.31
C LEU A 41 9.09 -3.49 -1.12
N ASP A 42 8.95 -4.80 -1.20
CA ASP A 42 7.74 -5.48 -1.65
C ASP A 42 7.13 -6.20 -0.46
N GLU A 43 5.85 -6.01 -0.22
CA GLU A 43 5.13 -6.61 0.90
C GLU A 43 3.77 -7.15 0.49
N SER A 44 3.29 -8.17 1.21
CA SER A 44 2.02 -8.81 0.90
C SER A 44 0.82 -7.92 1.25
N TRP A 45 -0.23 -7.99 0.44
CA TRP A 45 -1.55 -7.59 0.87
C TRP A 45 -2.15 -8.64 1.79
N LEU A 46 -2.77 -8.18 2.88
CA LEU A 46 -3.43 -9.01 3.88
C LEU A 46 -4.90 -8.62 3.99
N VAL A 47 -5.76 -9.60 4.26
CA VAL A 47 -7.16 -9.34 4.62
C VAL A 47 -7.25 -9.19 6.13
N VAL A 48 -7.85 -8.09 6.57
CA VAL A 48 -8.15 -7.84 7.99
C VAL A 48 -9.65 -7.91 8.17
N VAL A 49 -10.10 -8.74 9.11
CA VAL A 49 -11.52 -8.97 9.43
C VAL A 49 -11.75 -8.79 10.92
N PRO A 50 -12.98 -8.47 11.37
CA PRO A 50 -13.32 -8.52 12.78
C PRO A 50 -13.03 -9.91 13.36
N ALA A 51 -12.49 -10.00 14.58
CA ALA A 51 -12.12 -11.28 15.20
C ALA A 51 -13.33 -12.23 15.41
N GLU A 52 -14.52 -11.65 15.59
CA GLU A 52 -15.77 -12.43 15.71
C GLU A 52 -16.27 -13.00 14.37
N GLN A 53 -15.77 -12.50 13.26
CA GLN A 53 -16.13 -13.00 11.93
C GLN A 53 -15.26 -14.22 11.58
N ALA A 54 -15.88 -15.24 10.94
CA ALA A 54 -15.12 -16.35 10.41
C ALA A 54 -14.07 -15.87 9.41
N ALA A 55 -12.80 -16.22 9.66
CA ALA A 55 -11.70 -15.84 8.79
C ALA A 55 -11.86 -16.49 7.39
N PRO A 56 -11.70 -15.74 6.30
CA PRO A 56 -11.73 -16.30 4.96
C PRO A 56 -10.58 -17.29 4.76
N SER A 57 -10.85 -18.41 4.12
CA SER A 57 -9.84 -19.44 3.82
C SER A 57 -9.44 -19.47 2.35
N THR A 58 -10.23 -18.85 1.49
CA THR A 58 -10.02 -18.77 0.04
C THR A 58 -10.37 -17.37 -0.47
N LEU A 59 -9.87 -17.04 -1.67
CA LEU A 59 -10.27 -15.80 -2.34
C LEU A 59 -11.78 -15.74 -2.63
N ALA A 60 -12.41 -16.88 -2.90
CA ALA A 60 -13.84 -16.94 -3.18
C ALA A 60 -14.70 -16.51 -1.97
N ASP A 61 -14.23 -16.72 -0.74
CA ASP A 61 -14.91 -16.30 0.48
C ASP A 61 -15.04 -14.77 0.54
N LEU A 62 -14.10 -14.05 -0.08
CA LEU A 62 -14.03 -12.59 -0.10
C LEU A 62 -15.12 -11.94 -0.95
N ALA A 63 -15.72 -12.68 -1.90
CA ALA A 63 -16.74 -12.16 -2.80
C ALA A 63 -18.03 -11.69 -2.08
N ARG A 64 -18.29 -12.22 -0.88
CA ARG A 64 -19.50 -11.90 -0.10
C ARG A 64 -19.24 -10.93 1.05
N ALA A 65 -17.99 -10.51 1.23
CA ALA A 65 -17.61 -9.61 2.31
C ALA A 65 -18.11 -8.18 2.04
N THR A 66 -18.34 -7.44 3.12
CA THR A 66 -18.49 -5.98 3.06
C THR A 66 -17.12 -5.37 3.24
N TRP A 67 -16.73 -4.48 2.32
CA TRP A 67 -15.40 -3.90 2.30
C TRP A 67 -15.36 -2.45 2.79
N ILE A 68 -14.30 -2.13 3.46
CA ILE A 68 -13.83 -0.77 3.72
C ILE A 68 -12.70 -0.54 2.73
N ASP A 69 -12.89 0.39 1.80
CA ASP A 69 -11.92 0.72 0.76
C ASP A 69 -10.99 1.85 1.20
N LEU A 70 -9.89 1.97 0.52
CA LEU A 70 -9.01 3.11 0.62
C LEU A 70 -9.38 4.17 -0.44
N ALA A 71 -8.95 5.41 -0.21
CA ALA A 71 -9.28 6.52 -1.09
C ALA A 71 -8.88 6.24 -2.55
N PRO A 72 -9.67 6.69 -3.52
CA PRO A 72 -9.38 6.51 -4.94
C PRO A 72 -8.00 7.01 -5.34
N GLY A 73 -7.29 6.20 -6.12
CA GLY A 73 -5.93 6.52 -6.60
C GLY A 73 -4.81 6.09 -5.65
N THR A 74 -5.12 5.44 -4.54
CA THR A 74 -4.14 4.80 -3.65
C THR A 74 -3.80 3.38 -4.12
N ALA A 75 -2.68 2.85 -3.66
CA ALA A 75 -2.29 1.46 -3.93
C ALA A 75 -3.34 0.46 -3.42
N GLY A 76 -3.95 0.74 -2.25
CA GLY A 76 -4.98 -0.11 -1.68
C GLY A 76 -6.26 -0.14 -2.49
N ALA A 77 -6.73 1.01 -3.01
CA ALA A 77 -7.89 1.04 -3.90
C ALA A 77 -7.61 0.24 -5.19
N PHE A 78 -6.42 0.36 -5.78
CA PHE A 78 -6.04 -0.45 -6.94
C PHE A 78 -5.96 -1.95 -6.64
N ALA A 79 -5.49 -2.32 -5.43
CA ALA A 79 -5.45 -3.70 -4.99
C ALA A 79 -6.86 -4.29 -4.83
N LEU A 80 -7.80 -3.52 -4.27
CA LEU A 80 -9.19 -3.95 -4.14
C LEU A 80 -9.88 -4.06 -5.51
N ASP A 81 -9.67 -3.09 -6.41
CA ASP A 81 -10.15 -3.16 -7.80
C ASP A 81 -9.59 -4.38 -8.55
N ARG A 82 -8.33 -4.73 -8.30
CA ARG A 82 -7.70 -5.93 -8.86
C ARG A 82 -8.35 -7.20 -8.32
N LEU A 83 -8.59 -7.26 -7.01
CA LEU A 83 -9.28 -8.39 -6.37
C LEU A 83 -10.70 -8.57 -6.95
N GLU A 84 -11.45 -7.47 -7.12
CA GLU A 84 -12.78 -7.50 -7.74
C GLU A 84 -12.73 -8.11 -9.15
N ARG A 85 -11.81 -7.66 -9.97
CA ARG A 85 -11.61 -8.20 -11.33
C ARG A 85 -11.20 -9.68 -11.32
N GLN A 86 -10.39 -10.10 -10.36
CA GLN A 86 -9.94 -11.50 -10.21
C GLN A 86 -11.10 -12.41 -9.79
N LEU A 87 -11.97 -11.94 -8.92
CA LEU A 87 -13.15 -12.67 -8.48
C LEU A 87 -14.27 -12.68 -9.54
N GLY A 88 -14.25 -11.74 -10.47
CA GLY A 88 -15.26 -11.61 -11.53
C GLY A 88 -16.65 -11.19 -11.03
N VAL A 89 -16.74 -10.67 -9.81
CA VAL A 89 -17.97 -10.18 -9.18
C VAL A 89 -17.72 -8.84 -8.50
N PRO A 90 -18.71 -7.92 -8.51
CA PRO A 90 -18.57 -6.64 -7.83
C PRO A 90 -18.45 -6.84 -6.31
N LEU A 91 -17.51 -6.16 -5.68
CA LEU A 91 -17.35 -6.15 -4.24
C LEU A 91 -18.26 -5.09 -3.62
N THR A 92 -18.85 -5.44 -2.48
CA THR A 92 -19.70 -4.49 -1.75
C THR A 92 -18.85 -3.60 -0.88
N THR A 93 -18.61 -2.35 -1.31
CA THR A 93 -17.90 -1.32 -0.54
C THR A 93 -18.92 -0.38 0.11
N ARG A 94 -18.83 -0.18 1.44
CA ARG A 94 -19.71 0.72 2.18
C ARG A 94 -19.01 1.94 2.75
N HIS A 95 -17.72 1.86 2.96
CA HIS A 95 -16.92 2.89 3.60
C HIS A 95 -15.64 3.10 2.81
N VAL A 96 -15.12 4.34 2.85
CA VAL A 96 -13.84 4.72 2.26
C VAL A 96 -13.07 5.53 3.28
N ALA A 97 -11.79 5.23 3.48
CA ALA A 97 -10.91 5.96 4.38
C ALA A 97 -9.56 6.25 3.71
N TYR A 98 -8.79 7.21 4.26
CA TYR A 98 -7.47 7.59 3.75
C TYR A 98 -6.32 6.99 4.55
N ASP A 99 -6.59 6.62 5.79
CA ASP A 99 -5.57 6.25 6.77
C ASP A 99 -5.76 4.81 7.22
N TYR A 100 -4.67 4.05 7.27
CA TYR A 100 -4.70 2.63 7.66
C TYR A 100 -5.16 2.43 9.11
N ASP A 101 -4.77 3.32 10.03
CA ASP A 101 -5.18 3.22 11.44
C ASP A 101 -6.69 3.45 11.58
N VAL A 102 -7.24 4.37 10.79
CA VAL A 102 -8.70 4.57 10.71
C VAL A 102 -9.40 3.33 10.16
N VAL A 103 -8.85 2.71 9.12
CA VAL A 103 -9.40 1.47 8.55
C VAL A 103 -9.37 0.34 9.59
N LEU A 104 -8.25 0.14 10.29
CA LEU A 104 -8.13 -0.85 11.37
C LEU A 104 -9.17 -0.63 12.47
N ALA A 105 -9.35 0.63 12.90
CA ALA A 105 -10.38 0.99 13.88
C ALA A 105 -11.80 0.71 13.35
N MET A 106 -12.09 0.94 12.07
CA MET A 106 -13.39 0.64 11.47
C MET A 106 -13.63 -0.86 11.38
N VAL A 107 -12.62 -1.66 11.04
CA VAL A 107 -12.72 -3.13 11.03
C VAL A 107 -12.99 -3.65 12.45
N SER A 108 -12.27 -3.15 13.47
CA SER A 108 -12.49 -3.58 14.87
C SER A 108 -13.92 -3.29 15.37
N GLN A 109 -14.58 -2.28 14.80
CA GLN A 109 -15.98 -1.98 15.09
C GLN A 109 -16.99 -2.79 14.23
N GLY A 110 -16.52 -3.77 13.45
CA GLY A 110 -17.38 -4.64 12.66
C GLY A 110 -17.99 -3.98 11.43
N LEU A 111 -17.45 -2.84 10.95
CA LEU A 111 -17.98 -2.10 9.80
C LEU A 111 -17.68 -2.77 8.46
N GLY A 112 -16.82 -3.77 8.44
CA GLY A 112 -16.44 -4.53 7.26
C GLY A 112 -15.06 -5.15 7.40
N CYS A 113 -14.55 -5.72 6.31
CA CYS A 113 -13.16 -6.16 6.18
C CYS A 113 -12.37 -5.17 5.31
N ALA A 114 -11.05 -5.28 5.34
CA ALA A 114 -10.18 -4.42 4.55
C ALA A 114 -9.00 -5.21 3.95
N LEU A 115 -8.48 -4.72 2.83
CA LEU A 115 -7.24 -5.18 2.23
C LEU A 115 -6.13 -4.18 2.61
N LEU A 116 -5.23 -4.59 3.49
CA LEU A 116 -4.17 -3.72 4.02
C LEU A 116 -2.79 -4.32 3.74
N PRO A 117 -1.77 -3.47 3.56
CA PRO A 117 -0.41 -3.95 3.39
C PRO A 117 0.17 -4.41 4.73
N GLU A 118 1.11 -5.32 4.66
CA GLU A 118 1.71 -5.98 5.81
C GLU A 118 2.31 -5.01 6.83
N LEU A 119 3.01 -3.96 6.39
CA LEU A 119 3.55 -2.94 7.26
C LEU A 119 2.48 -2.18 8.06
N ALA A 120 1.32 -1.90 7.43
CA ALA A 120 0.23 -1.22 8.13
C ALA A 120 -0.34 -2.08 9.26
N VAL A 121 -0.26 -3.41 9.13
CA VAL A 121 -0.78 -4.35 10.11
C VAL A 121 0.23 -4.62 11.21
N TYR A 122 1.53 -4.82 10.88
CA TYR A 122 2.54 -5.24 11.86
C TYR A 122 3.39 -4.10 12.44
N SER A 123 3.33 -2.89 11.89
CA SER A 123 4.02 -1.72 12.44
C SER A 123 3.27 -1.03 13.58
N GLY A 124 2.01 -1.37 13.79
CA GLY A 124 1.13 -0.81 14.80
C GLY A 124 0.67 -1.84 15.84
N LEU A 125 -0.05 -1.37 16.83
CA LEU A 125 -0.82 -2.24 17.73
C LEU A 125 -2.06 -2.69 16.96
N VAL A 126 -2.04 -3.94 16.49
CA VAL A 126 -3.25 -4.57 15.95
C VAL A 126 -4.18 -4.85 17.13
N PRO A 127 -5.38 -4.29 17.16
CA PRO A 127 -6.34 -4.59 18.21
C PRO A 127 -6.65 -6.10 18.29
N ASP A 128 -6.82 -6.62 19.49
CA ASP A 128 -7.20 -8.04 19.72
C ASP A 128 -8.53 -8.41 19.04
N GLU A 129 -9.34 -7.39 18.71
CA GLU A 129 -10.60 -7.53 18.00
C GLU A 129 -10.47 -7.79 16.50
N LEU A 130 -9.25 -7.92 15.99
CA LEU A 130 -8.97 -8.15 14.57
C LEU A 130 -8.34 -9.53 14.33
N SER A 131 -8.72 -10.13 13.22
CA SER A 131 -8.04 -11.29 12.64
C SER A 131 -7.37 -10.90 11.33
N VAL A 132 -6.10 -11.25 11.19
CA VAL A 132 -5.29 -10.97 9.99
C VAL A 132 -5.12 -12.26 9.21
N VAL A 133 -5.45 -12.23 7.94
CA VAL A 133 -5.43 -13.41 7.07
C VAL A 133 -4.55 -13.17 5.86
N ARG A 134 -3.59 -14.06 5.65
CA ARG A 134 -2.78 -14.12 4.43
C ARG A 134 -3.39 -15.17 3.49
N LEU A 135 -3.78 -14.74 2.28
CA LEU A 135 -4.29 -15.64 1.25
C LEU A 135 -3.40 -15.56 0.01
N PRO A 136 -3.13 -16.70 -0.65
CA PRO A 136 -2.44 -16.69 -1.94
C PRO A 136 -3.23 -15.91 -2.98
N GLY A 137 -2.55 -15.10 -3.79
CA GLY A 137 -3.15 -14.35 -4.89
C GLY A 137 -3.71 -12.98 -4.51
N LEU A 138 -3.50 -12.49 -3.28
CA LEU A 138 -3.82 -11.12 -2.91
C LEU A 138 -2.86 -10.09 -3.53
N GLY A 139 -1.70 -10.53 -4.03
CA GLY A 139 -0.72 -9.66 -4.65
C GLY A 139 0.19 -8.94 -3.65
N VAL A 140 0.94 -7.98 -4.16
CA VAL A 140 2.01 -7.29 -3.43
C VAL A 140 1.84 -5.78 -3.53
N ARG A 141 2.10 -5.07 -2.42
CA ARG A 141 2.36 -3.64 -2.44
C ARG A 141 3.85 -3.41 -2.65
N GLN A 142 4.19 -2.52 -3.57
CA GLN A 142 5.57 -2.11 -3.83
C GLN A 142 5.79 -0.70 -3.30
N LEU A 143 6.83 -0.53 -2.50
CA LEU A 143 7.34 0.77 -2.09
C LEU A 143 8.55 1.11 -2.94
N VAL A 144 8.50 2.25 -3.60
CA VAL A 144 9.62 2.76 -4.41
C VAL A 144 9.97 4.19 -4.03
N VAL A 145 11.25 4.54 -4.09
CA VAL A 145 11.68 5.93 -4.02
C VAL A 145 11.95 6.43 -5.42
N ARG A 146 11.30 7.51 -5.78
CA ARG A 146 11.54 8.24 -7.03
C ARG A 146 12.37 9.50 -6.77
N HIS A 147 13.40 9.71 -7.58
CA HIS A 147 14.18 10.94 -7.57
C HIS A 147 14.49 11.40 -9.00
N ARG A 148 14.94 12.66 -9.13
CA ARG A 148 15.48 13.14 -10.41
C ARG A 148 16.82 12.47 -10.70
N SER A 149 17.08 12.16 -11.95
CA SER A 149 18.32 11.61 -12.44
C SER A 149 18.88 12.52 -13.55
N THR A 150 19.79 13.42 -13.17
CA THR A 150 20.50 14.34 -14.07
C THR A 150 22.00 14.19 -13.88
N ARG A 151 22.83 15.02 -14.57
CA ARG A 151 24.30 14.99 -14.39
C ARG A 151 24.74 15.32 -12.97
N THR A 152 23.94 16.08 -12.22
CA THR A 152 24.27 16.58 -10.86
C THR A 152 23.38 15.97 -9.79
N GLU A 153 22.37 15.20 -10.14
CA GLU A 153 21.41 14.60 -9.21
C GLU A 153 21.43 13.06 -9.29
N PRO A 154 21.23 12.37 -8.17
CA PRO A 154 21.00 12.93 -6.83
C PRO A 154 22.26 13.55 -6.22
N GLY A 155 22.11 14.69 -5.51
CA GLY A 155 23.15 15.32 -4.75
C GLY A 155 23.61 14.51 -3.52
N PRO A 156 24.69 14.90 -2.82
CA PRO A 156 25.23 14.12 -1.69
C PRO A 156 24.20 13.88 -0.56
N ALA A 157 23.44 14.90 -0.18
CA ALA A 157 22.41 14.77 0.86
C ALA A 157 21.31 13.80 0.46
N THR A 158 20.81 13.89 -0.76
CA THR A 158 19.79 12.98 -1.30
C THR A 158 20.29 11.54 -1.34
N ARG A 159 21.56 11.32 -1.71
CA ARG A 159 22.17 9.98 -1.67
C ARG A 159 22.26 9.42 -0.27
N ALA A 160 22.67 10.21 0.71
CA ALA A 160 22.71 9.75 2.10
C ALA A 160 21.33 9.33 2.62
N VAL A 161 20.27 10.07 2.26
CA VAL A 161 18.89 9.69 2.63
C VAL A 161 18.45 8.40 1.91
N LEU A 162 18.78 8.25 0.63
CA LEU A 162 18.49 7.02 -0.12
C LEU A 162 19.18 5.80 0.48
N GLU A 163 20.47 5.92 0.83
CA GLU A 163 21.22 4.85 1.48
C GLU A 163 20.62 4.47 2.84
N ALA A 164 20.20 5.46 3.63
CA ALA A 164 19.55 5.23 4.91
C ALA A 164 18.18 4.53 4.75
N LEU A 165 17.36 4.94 3.76
CA LEU A 165 16.08 4.30 3.46
C LEU A 165 16.27 2.85 3.01
N LEU A 166 17.24 2.59 2.12
CA LEU A 166 17.55 1.24 1.66
C LEU A 166 18.03 0.34 2.80
N ALA A 167 18.92 0.86 3.65
CA ALA A 167 19.40 0.12 4.81
C ALA A 167 18.26 -0.22 5.80
N GLN A 168 17.36 0.74 6.03
CA GLN A 168 16.20 0.52 6.89
C GLN A 168 15.24 -0.51 6.29
N ALA A 169 14.97 -0.42 4.98
CA ALA A 169 14.08 -1.36 4.28
C ALA A 169 14.61 -2.80 4.33
N GLN A 170 15.93 -3.00 4.21
CA GLN A 170 16.57 -4.32 4.34
C GLN A 170 16.46 -4.92 5.72
N GLY A 171 16.29 -4.10 6.77
CA GLY A 171 16.10 -4.54 8.15
C GLY A 171 14.65 -4.83 8.53
N ILE A 172 13.68 -4.63 7.62
CA ILE A 172 12.28 -4.94 7.87
C ILE A 172 12.05 -6.43 7.65
N GLU A 173 11.73 -7.13 8.73
CA GLU A 173 11.28 -8.51 8.65
C GLU A 173 9.75 -8.52 8.43
N LEU A 174 9.33 -9.02 7.28
CA LEU A 174 7.93 -9.29 6.95
C LEU A 174 7.65 -10.75 7.27
N GLY A 175 6.48 -11.03 7.87
CA GLY A 175 6.11 -12.35 8.35
C GLY A 175 5.71 -13.37 7.25
#